data_66d2786fabe7113e374f0b16cb7875b4
#
_entry.id   66d2786fabe7113e374f0b16cb7875b4
#
_cell.length_a   1.000
_cell.length_b   1.000
_cell.length_c   1.000
_cell.angle_alpha   90.00
_cell.angle_beta   90.00
_cell.angle_gamma   90.00
#
_symmetry.space_group_name_H-M   'P 1'
#
loop_
_entity.id
_entity.type
_entity.pdbx_description
1 polymer ?
#
loop_
_entity_poly.entity_id
_entity_poly.type
_entity_poly.pdbx_seq_one_letter_code
_entity_poly.pdbx_strand_id
1 'polypeptide(L)'
;MEKVIITGADGFVGSYTVKHFLNNGKKVLALDMGETARRLEFHPNLTYIQCDITDIKGMMAKIPAGEYDTFIHFAWAGSAGPARVDYNLQMQNALNTVEALKAAKELGCTRFVCAGSIMEYEVEAAIHSQGSHPGMAYIYGMGKHIAHCMCTAQHVEDADQDEFAGAFLSDIVAEEGGLEVGHHGHGEAPK
;
A
#
# COMPACT_ATOMS: atom_id res chain seq x y z
N MET A 1 -20.71 0.32 -12.81
CA MET A 1 -20.45 1.04 -11.53
C MET A 1 -19.18 0.46 -10.96
N GLU A 2 -18.18 1.29 -10.75
CA GLU A 2 -16.88 0.87 -10.26
C GLU A 2 -16.99 0.22 -8.87
N LYS A 3 -16.34 -0.92 -8.70
CA LYS A 3 -16.33 -1.71 -7.48
C LYS A 3 -14.91 -1.87 -6.97
N VAL A 4 -14.65 -1.32 -5.80
CA VAL A 4 -13.31 -1.20 -5.22
C VAL A 4 -13.16 -2.16 -4.04
N ILE A 5 -12.05 -2.89 -3.98
CA ILE A 5 -11.63 -3.66 -2.82
C ILE A 5 -10.64 -2.83 -2.02
N ILE A 6 -10.80 -2.75 -0.70
CA ILE A 6 -9.89 -2.00 0.18
C ILE A 6 -9.51 -2.90 1.36
N THR A 7 -8.23 -3.23 1.51
CA THR A 7 -7.70 -3.91 2.71
C THR A 7 -7.22 -2.90 3.73
N GLY A 8 -7.27 -3.24 5.03
CA GLY A 8 -7.03 -2.27 6.10
C GLY A 8 -8.10 -1.17 6.12
N ALA A 9 -9.30 -1.53 5.70
CA ALA A 9 -10.40 -0.61 5.43
C ALA A 9 -10.92 0.10 6.68
N ASP A 10 -10.84 -0.52 7.84
CA ASP A 10 -11.24 0.07 9.13
C ASP A 10 -10.08 0.80 9.84
N GLY A 11 -8.90 0.85 9.21
CA GLY A 11 -7.76 1.65 9.63
C GLY A 11 -8.01 3.16 9.49
N PHE A 12 -7.03 3.97 9.94
CA PHE A 12 -7.15 5.44 9.86
C PHE A 12 -7.31 5.90 8.40
N VAL A 13 -6.35 5.61 7.52
CA VAL A 13 -6.41 6.01 6.11
C VAL A 13 -7.53 5.27 5.38
N GLY A 14 -7.63 3.95 5.58
CA GLY A 14 -8.62 3.11 4.89
C GLY A 14 -10.05 3.57 5.09
N SER A 15 -10.43 3.93 6.32
CA SER A 15 -11.81 4.36 6.60
C SER A 15 -12.20 5.67 5.91
N TYR A 16 -11.27 6.62 5.77
CA TYR A 16 -11.50 7.84 4.99
C TYR A 16 -11.60 7.55 3.49
N THR A 17 -10.78 6.65 2.99
CA THR A 17 -10.82 6.21 1.59
C THR A 17 -12.13 5.51 1.28
N VAL A 18 -12.59 4.60 2.14
CA VAL A 18 -13.91 3.96 2.02
C VAL A 18 -15.01 5.00 1.92
N LYS A 19 -15.05 5.96 2.86
CA LYS A 19 -16.05 7.04 2.87
C LYS A 19 -16.01 7.86 1.58
N HIS A 20 -14.81 8.17 1.08
CA HIS A 20 -14.65 8.91 -0.18
C HIS A 20 -15.29 8.16 -1.36
N PHE A 21 -14.99 6.88 -1.53
CA PHE A 21 -15.57 6.08 -2.62
C PHE A 21 -17.09 5.94 -2.50
N LEU A 22 -17.62 5.71 -1.30
CA LEU A 22 -19.06 5.62 -1.05
C LEU A 22 -19.78 6.93 -1.38
N ASN A 23 -19.21 8.08 -0.97
CA ASN A 23 -19.75 9.41 -1.26
C ASN A 23 -19.77 9.72 -2.77
N ASN A 24 -18.87 9.09 -3.54
CA ASN A 24 -18.85 9.17 -5.01
C ASN A 24 -19.68 8.07 -5.70
N GLY A 25 -20.57 7.40 -4.97
CA GLY A 25 -21.50 6.41 -5.50
C GLY A 25 -20.89 5.08 -5.92
N LYS A 26 -19.62 4.82 -5.54
CA LYS A 26 -18.94 3.56 -5.84
C LYS A 26 -19.39 2.45 -4.89
N LYS A 27 -19.19 1.19 -5.29
CA LYS A 27 -19.35 0.03 -4.40
C LYS A 27 -18.01 -0.30 -3.76
N VAL A 28 -18.00 -0.53 -2.46
CA VAL A 28 -16.77 -0.84 -1.71
C VAL A 28 -16.92 -2.19 -1.00
N LEU A 29 -15.93 -3.05 -1.25
CA LEU A 29 -15.68 -4.25 -0.46
C LEU A 29 -14.55 -3.91 0.52
N ALA A 30 -14.90 -3.72 1.78
CA ALA A 30 -13.98 -3.38 2.85
C ALA A 30 -13.50 -4.65 3.56
N LEU A 31 -12.20 -4.87 3.55
CA LEU A 31 -11.53 -6.01 4.16
C LEU A 31 -10.69 -5.55 5.34
N ASP A 32 -10.90 -6.14 6.53
CA ASP A 32 -10.12 -5.83 7.72
C ASP A 32 -10.11 -7.02 8.70
N MET A 33 -9.22 -7.00 9.69
CA MET A 33 -9.08 -8.07 10.68
C MET A 33 -10.18 -8.07 11.75
N GLY A 34 -10.82 -6.93 12.00
CA GLY A 34 -11.84 -6.78 13.02
C GLY A 34 -13.11 -7.60 12.70
N GLU A 35 -13.73 -8.19 13.71
CA GLU A 35 -15.02 -8.88 13.53
C GLU A 35 -16.12 -7.91 13.06
N THR A 36 -16.05 -6.67 13.54
CA THR A 36 -16.93 -5.57 13.16
C THR A 36 -16.15 -4.31 12.87
N ALA A 37 -16.61 -3.52 11.92
CA ALA A 37 -16.05 -2.22 11.64
C ALA A 37 -16.29 -1.24 12.81
N ARG A 38 -15.27 -0.47 13.16
CA ARG A 38 -15.32 0.54 14.24
C ARG A 38 -15.45 1.96 13.70
N ARG A 39 -14.92 2.20 12.49
CA ARG A 39 -14.86 3.51 11.82
C ARG A 39 -15.78 3.61 10.61
N LEU A 40 -16.32 2.47 10.15
CA LEU A 40 -17.19 2.41 9.00
C LEU A 40 -18.65 2.32 9.46
N GLU A 41 -19.48 3.19 8.92
CA GLU A 41 -20.92 3.19 9.17
C GLU A 41 -21.64 2.36 8.09
N PHE A 42 -22.87 1.93 8.41
CA PHE A 42 -23.69 1.23 7.44
C PHE A 42 -23.92 2.10 6.18
N HIS A 43 -23.71 1.49 5.02
CA HIS A 43 -24.01 2.10 3.73
C HIS A 43 -24.44 1.04 2.73
N PRO A 44 -25.49 1.27 1.89
CA PRO A 44 -26.00 0.26 0.96
C PRO A 44 -24.98 -0.24 -0.07
N ASN A 45 -23.96 0.56 -0.38
CA ASN A 45 -22.88 0.22 -1.29
C ASN A 45 -21.62 -0.33 -0.56
N LEU A 46 -21.67 -0.53 0.75
CA LEU A 46 -20.57 -1.08 1.54
C LEU A 46 -20.82 -2.53 1.89
N THR A 47 -19.87 -3.38 1.59
CA THR A 47 -19.80 -4.75 2.12
C THR A 47 -18.54 -4.84 2.97
N TYR A 48 -18.68 -5.22 4.24
CA TYR A 48 -17.53 -5.45 5.13
C TYR A 48 -17.32 -6.95 5.31
N ILE A 49 -16.07 -7.40 5.17
CA ILE A 49 -15.67 -8.79 5.38
C ILE A 49 -14.47 -8.83 6.33
N GLN A 50 -14.62 -9.59 7.40
CA GLN A 50 -13.50 -9.91 8.27
C GLN A 50 -12.54 -10.88 7.56
N CYS A 51 -11.29 -10.47 7.41
CA CYS A 51 -10.22 -11.33 6.92
C CYS A 51 -8.85 -10.93 7.47
N ASP A 52 -7.95 -11.90 7.49
CA ASP A 52 -6.53 -11.69 7.78
C ASP A 52 -5.76 -11.76 6.45
N ILE A 53 -5.03 -10.70 6.13
CA ILE A 53 -4.22 -10.60 4.90
C ILE A 53 -3.05 -11.61 4.88
N THR A 54 -2.68 -12.17 6.04
CA THR A 54 -1.66 -13.23 6.10
C THR A 54 -2.17 -14.57 5.57
N ASP A 55 -3.49 -14.73 5.50
CA ASP A 55 -4.17 -15.88 4.88
C ASP A 55 -4.86 -15.44 3.57
N ILE A 56 -4.08 -15.23 2.53
CA ILE A 56 -4.57 -14.81 1.21
C ILE A 56 -5.63 -15.77 0.66
N LYS A 57 -5.44 -17.08 0.82
CA LYS A 57 -6.41 -18.07 0.34
C LYS A 57 -7.73 -17.97 1.07
N GLY A 58 -7.69 -17.82 2.40
CA GLY A 58 -8.89 -17.60 3.20
C GLY A 58 -9.56 -16.27 2.89
N MET A 59 -8.80 -15.22 2.60
CA MET A 59 -9.33 -13.93 2.13
C MET A 59 -10.05 -14.12 0.78
N MET A 60 -9.40 -14.73 -0.20
CA MET A 60 -9.96 -14.96 -1.53
C MET A 60 -11.25 -15.78 -1.49
N ALA A 61 -11.31 -16.80 -0.65
CA ALA A 61 -12.50 -17.65 -0.49
C ALA A 61 -13.71 -16.88 0.08
N LYS A 62 -13.48 -15.77 0.79
CA LYS A 62 -14.54 -14.92 1.36
C LYS A 62 -15.03 -13.83 0.41
N ILE A 63 -14.24 -13.47 -0.60
CA ILE A 63 -14.61 -12.43 -1.56
C ILE A 63 -15.71 -12.94 -2.47
N PRO A 64 -16.87 -12.27 -2.54
CA PRO A 64 -17.94 -12.68 -3.43
C PRO A 64 -17.52 -12.63 -4.89
N ALA A 65 -17.96 -13.59 -5.69
CA ALA A 65 -17.75 -13.55 -7.13
C ALA A 65 -18.34 -12.26 -7.72
N GLY A 66 -17.63 -11.68 -8.67
CA GLY A 66 -18.04 -10.43 -9.31
C GLY A 66 -16.89 -9.74 -10.01
N GLU A 67 -17.20 -8.67 -10.71
CA GLU A 67 -16.21 -7.81 -11.37
C GLU A 67 -15.75 -6.74 -10.39
N TYR A 68 -14.43 -6.59 -10.27
CA TYR A 68 -13.77 -5.59 -9.43
C TYR A 68 -12.80 -4.78 -10.30
N ASP A 69 -12.81 -3.47 -10.12
CA ASP A 69 -12.01 -2.57 -10.96
C ASP A 69 -10.65 -2.26 -10.32
N THR A 70 -10.66 -2.04 -9.01
CA THR A 70 -9.50 -1.53 -8.28
C THR A 70 -9.31 -2.25 -6.95
N PHE A 71 -8.08 -2.60 -6.65
CA PHE A 71 -7.67 -3.14 -5.35
C PHE A 71 -6.74 -2.15 -4.65
N ILE A 72 -7.15 -1.64 -3.48
CA ILE A 72 -6.37 -0.71 -2.66
C ILE A 72 -5.88 -1.42 -1.41
N HIS A 73 -4.56 -1.45 -1.23
CA HIS A 73 -3.91 -2.15 -0.14
C HIS A 73 -3.36 -1.20 0.93
N PHE A 74 -4.08 -1.08 2.06
CA PHE A 74 -3.64 -0.33 3.23
C PHE A 74 -3.27 -1.21 4.42
N ALA A 75 -3.60 -2.51 4.38
CA ALA A 75 -3.30 -3.42 5.47
C ALA A 75 -1.77 -3.52 5.69
N TRP A 76 -1.31 -3.09 6.86
CA TRP A 76 0.09 -3.13 7.27
C TRP A 76 0.18 -3.18 8.79
N ALA A 77 0.72 -4.26 9.33
CA ALA A 77 0.91 -4.41 10.76
C ALA A 77 2.18 -3.68 11.23
N GLY A 78 2.13 -3.07 12.41
CA GLY A 78 3.32 -2.44 13.01
C GLY A 78 3.79 -1.18 12.28
N SER A 79 2.89 -0.37 11.75
CA SER A 79 3.21 0.95 11.19
C SER A 79 3.60 1.98 12.26
N ALA A 80 3.34 1.69 13.54
CA ALA A 80 3.64 2.55 14.67
C ALA A 80 4.08 1.72 15.90
N GLY A 81 4.69 2.38 16.88
CA GLY A 81 5.12 1.78 18.14
C GLY A 81 6.27 0.78 17.99
N PRO A 82 6.49 -0.09 19.00
CA PRO A 82 7.62 -1.04 19.02
C PRO A 82 7.62 -2.04 17.86
N ALA A 83 6.47 -2.42 17.34
CA ALA A 83 6.34 -3.34 16.20
C ALA A 83 6.94 -2.79 14.90
N ARG A 84 7.20 -1.49 14.84
CA ARG A 84 7.83 -0.84 13.70
C ARG A 84 9.26 -1.31 13.45
N VAL A 85 9.94 -1.78 14.49
CA VAL A 85 11.31 -2.29 14.43
C VAL A 85 11.40 -3.83 14.45
N ASP A 86 10.27 -4.52 14.39
CA ASP A 86 10.22 -5.96 14.22
C ASP A 86 10.45 -6.33 12.75
N TYR A 87 11.67 -6.74 12.42
CA TYR A 87 12.06 -7.07 11.06
C TYR A 87 11.27 -8.24 10.47
N ASN A 88 10.90 -9.25 11.29
CA ASN A 88 10.10 -10.38 10.81
C ASN A 88 8.71 -9.89 10.37
N LEU A 89 8.08 -9.05 11.20
CA LEU A 89 6.78 -8.47 10.89
C LEU A 89 6.84 -7.59 9.65
N GLN A 90 7.87 -6.75 9.51
CA GLN A 90 7.99 -5.86 8.37
C GLN A 90 8.26 -6.63 7.07
N MET A 91 9.06 -7.69 7.10
CA MET A 91 9.25 -8.59 5.96
C MET A 91 7.98 -9.35 5.59
N GLN A 92 7.22 -9.82 6.60
CA GLN A 92 5.94 -10.48 6.35
C GLN A 92 4.93 -9.53 5.69
N ASN A 93 4.89 -8.26 6.10
CA ASN A 93 4.05 -7.25 5.45
C ASN A 93 4.44 -7.07 3.97
N ALA A 94 5.73 -7.06 3.65
CA ALA A 94 6.19 -6.96 2.26
C ALA A 94 5.72 -8.16 1.43
N LEU A 95 5.87 -9.37 1.95
CA LEU A 95 5.37 -10.59 1.30
C LEU A 95 3.84 -10.54 1.10
N ASN A 96 3.10 -10.16 2.13
CA ASN A 96 1.63 -10.03 2.06
C ASN A 96 1.19 -9.02 1.00
N THR A 97 1.96 -7.94 0.81
CA THR A 97 1.69 -6.93 -0.23
C THR A 97 1.81 -7.52 -1.63
N VAL A 98 2.85 -8.31 -1.88
CA VAL A 98 3.03 -9.02 -3.16
C VAL A 98 1.90 -10.04 -3.40
N GLU A 99 1.52 -10.79 -2.37
CA GLU A 99 0.40 -11.73 -2.49
C GLU A 99 -0.94 -11.01 -2.69
N ALA A 100 -1.12 -9.83 -2.11
CA ALA A 100 -2.30 -8.99 -2.37
C ALA A 100 -2.34 -8.50 -3.83
N LEU A 101 -1.19 -8.14 -4.42
CA LEU A 101 -1.08 -7.79 -5.84
C LEU A 101 -1.51 -8.97 -6.73
N LYS A 102 -1.03 -10.18 -6.45
CA LYS A 102 -1.41 -11.38 -7.20
C LYS A 102 -2.91 -11.67 -7.06
N ALA A 103 -3.45 -11.55 -5.84
CA ALA A 103 -4.88 -11.70 -5.60
C ALA A 103 -5.72 -10.67 -6.37
N ALA A 104 -5.27 -9.42 -6.46
CA ALA A 104 -5.92 -8.39 -7.26
C ALA A 104 -6.02 -8.78 -8.74
N LYS A 105 -4.93 -9.31 -9.31
CA LYS A 105 -4.91 -9.83 -10.69
C LYS A 105 -5.86 -11.00 -10.87
N GLU A 106 -5.83 -11.98 -9.97
CA GLU A 106 -6.74 -13.15 -10.01
C GLU A 106 -8.21 -12.74 -9.92
N LEU A 107 -8.53 -11.66 -9.19
CA LEU A 107 -9.87 -11.08 -9.09
C LEU A 107 -10.27 -10.25 -10.32
N GLY A 108 -9.38 -10.09 -11.31
CA GLY A 108 -9.63 -9.33 -12.52
C GLY A 108 -9.56 -7.81 -12.34
N CYS A 109 -8.96 -7.33 -11.24
CA CYS A 109 -8.74 -5.90 -11.07
C CYS A 109 -7.78 -5.38 -12.13
N THR A 110 -8.10 -4.21 -12.70
CA THR A 110 -7.22 -3.52 -13.66
C THR A 110 -6.25 -2.56 -12.98
N ARG A 111 -6.46 -2.28 -11.67
CA ARG A 111 -5.63 -1.37 -10.88
C ARG A 111 -5.33 -1.93 -9.51
N PHE A 112 -4.06 -1.84 -9.12
CA PHE A 112 -3.61 -2.09 -7.75
C PHE A 112 -2.93 -0.85 -7.19
N VAL A 113 -3.38 -0.37 -6.05
CA VAL A 113 -2.81 0.79 -5.36
C VAL A 113 -2.35 0.36 -3.98
N CYS A 114 -1.09 0.60 -3.63
CA CYS A 114 -0.54 0.31 -2.31
C CYS A 114 -0.07 1.59 -1.63
N ALA A 115 -0.26 1.67 -0.30
CA ALA A 115 0.29 2.77 0.48
C ALA A 115 1.81 2.63 0.60
N GLY A 116 2.55 3.58 0.00
CA GLY A 116 3.97 3.79 0.22
C GLY A 116 4.29 4.52 1.53
N SER A 117 5.53 4.95 1.69
CA SER A 117 5.98 5.73 2.84
C SER A 117 7.13 6.65 2.45
N ILE A 118 7.15 7.86 2.98
CA ILE A 118 8.31 8.78 2.85
C ILE A 118 9.61 8.16 3.38
N MET A 119 9.51 7.16 4.29
CA MET A 119 10.66 6.42 4.79
C MET A 119 11.40 5.62 3.71
N GLU A 120 10.78 5.36 2.57
CA GLU A 120 11.42 4.69 1.43
C GLU A 120 12.53 5.55 0.84
N TYR A 121 12.30 6.86 0.67
CA TYR A 121 13.33 7.81 0.23
C TYR A 121 14.49 7.94 1.23
N GLU A 122 14.18 7.87 2.54
CA GLU A 122 15.23 7.89 3.57
C GLU A 122 16.08 6.62 3.51
N VAL A 123 15.49 5.47 3.24
CA VAL A 123 16.20 4.20 3.05
C VAL A 123 17.12 4.27 1.82
N GLU A 124 16.63 4.75 0.68
CA GLU A 124 17.44 4.93 -0.52
C GLU A 124 18.62 5.87 -0.28
N ALA A 125 18.37 7.02 0.33
CA ALA A 125 19.41 7.96 0.68
C ALA A 125 20.48 7.35 1.61
N ALA A 126 20.06 6.54 2.59
CA ALA A 126 20.96 5.85 3.50
C ALA A 126 21.80 4.76 2.79
N ILE A 127 21.21 3.98 1.88
CA ILE A 127 21.92 2.95 1.11
C ILE A 127 23.00 3.56 0.23
N HIS A 128 22.74 4.70 -0.38
CA HIS A 128 23.67 5.37 -1.28
C HIS A 128 24.71 6.27 -0.56
N SER A 129 24.56 6.47 0.74
CA SER A 129 25.46 7.29 1.54
C SER A 129 26.67 6.49 2.02
N GLN A 130 27.89 6.89 1.62
CA GLN A 130 29.11 6.26 2.12
C GLN A 130 29.21 6.39 3.65
N GLY A 131 29.49 5.27 4.34
CA GLY A 131 29.59 5.24 5.80
C GLY A 131 28.26 5.37 6.53
N SER A 132 27.15 5.24 5.82
CA SER A 132 25.81 5.21 6.44
C SER A 132 25.68 4.00 7.37
N HIS A 133 25.14 4.26 8.56
CA HIS A 133 24.77 3.24 9.54
C HIS A 133 23.27 3.38 9.85
N PRO A 134 22.38 2.86 8.99
CA PRO A 134 20.95 2.97 9.21
C PRO A 134 20.56 2.31 10.53
N GLY A 135 19.86 3.05 11.39
CA GLY A 135 19.39 2.56 12.68
C GLY A 135 18.13 1.69 12.54
N MET A 136 17.67 1.16 13.65
CA MET A 136 16.47 0.29 13.70
C MET A 136 15.21 0.98 13.16
N ALA A 137 15.14 2.30 13.19
CA ALA A 137 14.01 3.07 12.64
C ALA A 137 13.80 2.84 11.14
N TYR A 138 14.85 2.45 10.41
CA TYR A 138 14.77 2.16 8.98
C TYR A 138 14.13 0.80 8.66
N ILE A 139 13.97 -0.11 9.64
CA ILE A 139 13.40 -1.45 9.41
C ILE A 139 12.01 -1.36 8.77
N TYR A 140 11.14 -0.47 9.27
CA TYR A 140 9.84 -0.23 8.66
C TYR A 140 9.96 0.31 7.23
N GLY A 141 10.82 1.31 7.01
CA GLY A 141 11.08 1.89 5.69
C GLY A 141 11.61 0.85 4.70
N MET A 142 12.53 -0.02 5.14
CA MET A 142 13.04 -1.14 4.34
C MET A 142 11.93 -2.11 3.95
N GLY A 143 11.04 -2.47 4.89
CA GLY A 143 9.88 -3.32 4.58
C GLY A 143 8.99 -2.71 3.50
N LYS A 144 8.70 -1.41 3.58
CA LYS A 144 7.94 -0.66 2.58
C LYS A 144 8.67 -0.62 1.23
N HIS A 145 9.93 -0.30 1.23
CA HIS A 145 10.76 -0.23 0.02
C HIS A 145 10.88 -1.59 -0.68
N ILE A 146 11.07 -2.68 0.07
CA ILE A 146 11.08 -4.04 -0.47
C ILE A 146 9.72 -4.39 -1.10
N ALA A 147 8.60 -4.09 -0.45
CA ALA A 147 7.27 -4.31 -0.99
C ALA A 147 7.10 -3.56 -2.33
N HIS A 148 7.53 -2.29 -2.38
CA HIS A 148 7.49 -1.45 -3.58
C HIS A 148 8.31 -2.09 -4.72
N CYS A 149 9.58 -2.38 -4.48
CA CYS A 149 10.46 -2.98 -5.49
C CYS A 149 9.92 -4.32 -6.02
N MET A 150 9.44 -5.20 -5.13
CA MET A 150 8.89 -6.49 -5.53
C MET A 150 7.60 -6.36 -6.34
N CYS A 151 6.69 -5.48 -5.95
CA CYS A 151 5.45 -5.27 -6.70
C CYS A 151 5.71 -4.64 -8.06
N THR A 152 6.67 -3.70 -8.16
CA THR A 152 7.07 -3.11 -9.44
C THR A 152 7.71 -4.15 -10.37
N ALA A 153 8.62 -4.98 -9.85
CA ALA A 153 9.23 -6.06 -10.63
C ALA A 153 8.18 -7.07 -11.13
N GLN A 154 7.27 -7.47 -10.27
CA GLN A 154 6.18 -8.39 -10.63
C GLN A 154 5.24 -7.78 -11.68
N HIS A 155 5.03 -6.47 -11.65
CA HIS A 155 4.23 -5.78 -12.65
C HIS A 155 4.93 -5.77 -14.03
N VAL A 156 6.23 -5.56 -14.08
CA VAL A 156 7.02 -5.55 -15.33
C VAL A 156 7.06 -6.93 -16.00
N GLU A 157 7.19 -8.02 -15.22
CA GLU A 157 7.16 -9.38 -15.77
C GLU A 157 5.82 -9.74 -16.41
N ASP A 158 4.73 -9.16 -15.89
CA ASP A 158 3.37 -9.42 -16.38
C ASP A 158 2.91 -8.43 -17.48
N ALA A 159 3.77 -7.47 -17.88
CA ALA A 159 3.44 -6.38 -18.82
C ALA A 159 3.04 -6.83 -20.24
N ASP A 160 3.13 -8.12 -20.57
CA ASP A 160 2.53 -8.70 -21.76
C ASP A 160 0.99 -8.83 -21.68
N GLN A 161 0.37 -8.44 -20.55
CA GLN A 161 -1.09 -8.40 -20.37
C GLN A 161 -1.57 -6.95 -20.24
N ASP A 162 -2.03 -6.39 -21.30
CA ASP A 162 -2.17 -4.98 -21.70
C ASP A 162 -3.01 -4.03 -20.81
N GLU A 163 -3.49 -4.36 -19.61
CA GLU A 163 -4.44 -3.46 -18.90
C GLU A 163 -4.22 -3.27 -17.39
N PHE A 164 -3.20 -3.87 -16.78
CA PHE A 164 -3.03 -3.77 -15.34
C PHE A 164 -2.09 -2.63 -14.93
N ALA A 165 -2.61 -1.61 -14.23
CA ALA A 165 -1.82 -0.52 -13.69
C ALA A 165 -1.55 -0.71 -12.18
N GLY A 166 -0.28 -0.78 -11.79
CA GLY A 166 0.15 -0.74 -10.39
C GLY A 166 0.65 0.65 -10.02
N ALA A 167 0.26 1.17 -8.87
CA ALA A 167 0.75 2.45 -8.35
C ALA A 167 1.02 2.38 -6.85
N PHE A 168 2.15 2.93 -6.43
CA PHE A 168 2.42 3.26 -5.04
C PHE A 168 2.03 4.72 -4.79
N LEU A 169 1.34 5.00 -3.69
CA LEU A 169 0.93 6.38 -3.36
C LEU A 169 2.10 7.34 -3.19
N SER A 170 3.30 6.84 -2.88
CA SER A 170 4.54 7.61 -2.88
C SER A 170 4.87 8.20 -4.26
N ASP A 171 4.63 7.45 -5.34
CA ASP A 171 4.97 7.85 -6.71
C ASP A 171 4.00 8.90 -7.23
N ILE A 172 2.71 8.77 -6.92
CA ILE A 172 1.68 9.74 -7.31
C ILE A 172 1.96 11.12 -6.73
N VAL A 173 2.45 11.20 -5.49
CA VAL A 173 2.81 12.48 -4.86
C VAL A 173 4.04 13.11 -5.50
N ALA A 174 4.96 12.32 -6.03
CA ALA A 174 6.16 12.81 -6.72
C ALA A 174 5.84 13.37 -8.12
N GLU A 175 4.88 12.79 -8.83
CA GLU A 175 4.47 13.26 -10.17
C GLU A 175 3.62 14.53 -10.13
N GLU A 176 2.72 14.68 -9.14
CA GLU A 176 1.85 15.87 -9.02
C GLU A 176 2.55 17.06 -8.34
N GLY A 177 3.55 16.78 -7.53
CA GLY A 177 4.26 17.78 -6.75
C GLY A 177 5.56 18.23 -7.35
N GLY A 178 5.69 18.66 -8.60
CA GLY A 178 6.93 19.15 -9.22
C GLY A 178 7.81 20.01 -8.28
N LEU A 179 8.32 19.41 -7.23
CA LEU A 179 9.28 19.98 -6.32
C LEU A 179 10.65 19.93 -7.02
N GLU A 180 10.99 21.03 -7.71
CA GLU A 180 12.37 21.34 -8.00
C GLU A 180 13.14 21.33 -6.67
N VAL A 181 13.88 20.25 -6.42
CA VAL A 181 14.88 20.23 -5.37
C VAL A 181 15.99 21.19 -5.82
N GLY A 182 15.87 22.43 -5.40
CA GLY A 182 16.89 23.43 -5.62
C GLY A 182 18.21 22.94 -5.02
N HIS A 183 19.18 22.67 -5.88
CA HIS A 183 20.58 22.51 -5.51
C HIS A 183 21.02 23.79 -4.82
N HIS A 184 21.03 23.84 -3.50
CA HIS A 184 21.75 24.87 -2.78
C HIS A 184 23.25 24.65 -3.01
N GLY A 185 23.79 25.46 -3.90
CA GLY A 185 25.22 25.56 -4.13
C GLY A 185 25.95 25.84 -2.82
N HIS A 186 27.02 25.10 -2.57
CA HIS A 186 27.97 25.37 -1.52
C HIS A 186 28.59 26.76 -1.79
N GLY A 187 28.18 27.75 -1.01
CA GLY A 187 28.84 29.02 -0.95
C GLY A 187 30.22 28.85 -0.32
N GLU A 188 31.25 29.24 -1.09
CA GLU A 188 32.64 29.34 -0.60
C GLU A 188 32.71 30.36 0.55
N ALA A 189 33.39 30.00 1.63
CA ALA A 189 33.71 30.90 2.72
C ALA A 189 34.75 31.93 2.25
N PRO A 190 34.60 33.21 2.58
CA PRO A 190 35.62 34.22 2.30
C PRO A 190 36.82 34.08 3.24
N LYS A 191 38.00 34.35 2.68
CA LYS A 191 39.33 34.38 3.34
C LYS A 191 39.41 35.40 4.45
#